data_7d9af3623a2f40b49c28c2e11daf7f61
#
_entry.id   7d9af3623a2f40b49c28c2e11daf7f61
#
_cell.length_a   1.000
_cell.length_b   1.000
_cell.length_c   1.000
_cell.angle_alpha   90.00
_cell.angle_beta   90.00
_cell.angle_gamma   90.00
#
_symmetry.space_group_name_H-M   'P 1'
#
loop_
_entity.id
_entity.type
_entity.pdbx_description
1 polymer ?
#
loop_
_entity_poly.entity_id
_entity_poly.type
_entity_poly.pdbx_seq_one_letter_code
_entity_poly.pdbx_strand_id
1 'polypeptide(L)'
;RHRPSLKDFGWSGVKATLASNIHLGLDLKGGSHLVMRVKTEEFLKHLTEGNAVAAENAAKDAGFDVKSAHDETGAGNYRVVLEVADPTKTEDIKTAVQKKVEFGDTSVWTYSQSGNQLAWSMTNSAQRSLADNAATQAKNIIDSRINALGITEPLLQTHGAQSSHQILLQMPGVQDPERVKNLLKGESR
;
A
#
# COMPACT_ATOMS: atom_id res chain seq x y z
N ARG A 1 -16.10 -9.54 -20.79
CA ARG A 1 -15.83 -8.81 -19.54
C ARG A 1 -14.60 -9.44 -18.91
N HIS A 2 -13.49 -8.73 -18.95
CA HIS A 2 -12.22 -9.16 -18.38
C HIS A 2 -12.41 -9.27 -16.84
N ARG A 3 -12.17 -10.46 -16.29
CA ARG A 3 -12.12 -10.60 -14.83
C ARG A 3 -10.80 -10.00 -14.37
N PRO A 4 -10.81 -9.02 -13.44
CA PRO A 4 -9.57 -8.49 -12.92
C PRO A 4 -8.74 -9.64 -12.32
N SER A 5 -7.51 -9.77 -12.77
CA SER A 5 -6.57 -10.74 -12.19
C SER A 5 -5.95 -10.14 -10.91
N LEU A 6 -5.34 -10.99 -10.08
CA LEU A 6 -4.55 -10.54 -8.92
C LEU A 6 -3.50 -9.51 -9.30
N LYS A 7 -2.94 -9.65 -10.51
CA LYS A 7 -2.00 -8.67 -11.06
C LYS A 7 -2.66 -7.31 -11.29
N ASP A 8 -3.91 -7.31 -11.74
CA ASP A 8 -4.65 -6.07 -11.99
C ASP A 8 -5.10 -5.42 -10.69
N PHE A 9 -5.53 -6.19 -9.69
CA PHE A 9 -5.92 -5.66 -8.37
C PHE A 9 -4.70 -5.17 -7.57
N GLY A 10 -3.63 -5.95 -7.55
CA GLY A 10 -2.38 -5.55 -6.92
C GLY A 10 -1.78 -4.30 -7.55
N TRP A 11 -1.80 -4.20 -8.88
CA TRP A 11 -1.23 -3.07 -9.62
C TRP A 11 -2.12 -1.83 -9.63
N SER A 12 -3.41 -1.97 -9.94
CA SER A 12 -4.31 -0.81 -10.02
C SER A 12 -4.58 -0.23 -8.64
N GLY A 13 -4.79 -1.06 -7.63
CA GLY A 13 -4.95 -0.63 -6.24
C GLY A 13 -3.68 0.02 -5.69
N VAL A 14 -2.52 -0.57 -5.96
CA VAL A 14 -1.22 -0.01 -5.57
C VAL A 14 -1.00 1.34 -6.25
N LYS A 15 -1.21 1.45 -7.55
CA LYS A 15 -1.05 2.70 -8.28
C LYS A 15 -2.02 3.78 -7.79
N ALA A 16 -3.28 3.43 -7.60
CA ALA A 16 -4.28 4.38 -7.11
C ALA A 16 -3.94 4.86 -5.69
N THR A 17 -3.56 3.95 -4.80
CA THR A 17 -3.17 4.28 -3.43
C THR A 17 -1.91 5.13 -3.40
N LEU A 18 -0.91 4.80 -4.22
CA LEU A 18 0.33 5.60 -4.32
C LEU A 18 0.08 6.96 -4.97
N ALA A 19 -0.73 7.02 -6.03
CA ALA A 19 -1.04 8.28 -6.69
C ALA A 19 -1.75 9.27 -5.77
N SER A 20 -2.61 8.76 -4.88
CA SER A 20 -3.38 9.58 -3.94
C SER A 20 -2.66 9.82 -2.60
N ASN A 21 -1.75 8.93 -2.18
CA ASN A 21 -1.23 8.91 -0.81
C ASN A 21 0.24 8.51 -0.73
N ILE A 22 1.11 9.14 -1.52
CA ILE A 22 2.55 8.93 -1.28
C ILE A 22 2.94 9.68 -0.01
N HIS A 23 3.26 8.93 1.02
CA HIS A 23 3.84 9.46 2.24
C HIS A 23 5.36 9.29 2.18
N LEU A 24 6.05 10.41 2.17
CA LEU A 24 7.51 10.45 2.08
C LEU A 24 8.08 11.12 3.33
N GLY A 25 9.07 10.48 3.93
CA GLY A 25 10.00 11.17 4.82
C GLY A 25 11.03 11.89 3.96
N LEU A 26 11.20 13.18 4.15
CA LEU A 26 12.09 14.02 3.33
C LEU A 26 13.15 14.65 4.23
N ASP A 27 14.41 14.46 3.87
CA ASP A 27 15.56 15.00 4.60
C ASP A 27 16.58 15.57 3.63
N LEU A 28 16.81 16.89 3.71
CA LEU A 28 17.76 17.57 2.86
C LEU A 28 19.17 17.45 3.47
N LYS A 29 20.08 16.85 2.72
CA LYS A 29 21.48 16.62 3.09
C LYS A 29 22.40 17.43 2.22
N GLY A 30 23.31 18.19 2.82
CA GLY A 30 24.39 18.86 2.11
C GLY A 30 23.95 19.79 0.98
N GLY A 31 22.86 20.51 1.16
CA GLY A 31 22.40 21.56 0.23
C GLY A 31 21.64 21.08 -1.01
N SER A 32 22.17 20.13 -1.76
CA SER A 32 21.57 19.69 -3.04
C SER A 32 21.14 18.22 -3.07
N HIS A 33 21.29 17.52 -1.98
CA HIS A 33 20.93 16.10 -1.85
C HIS A 33 19.69 15.96 -0.98
N LEU A 34 18.62 15.38 -1.53
CA LEU A 34 17.40 15.10 -0.81
C LEU A 34 17.25 13.58 -0.63
N VAL A 35 17.25 13.11 0.60
CA VAL A 35 16.99 11.72 0.93
C VAL A 35 15.50 11.57 1.23
N MET A 36 14.83 10.69 0.51
CA MET A 36 13.41 10.41 0.65
C MET A 36 13.23 8.97 1.12
N ARG A 37 12.40 8.76 2.13
CA ARG A 37 11.98 7.43 2.54
C ARG A 37 10.51 7.23 2.20
N VAL A 38 10.21 6.17 1.44
CA VAL A 38 8.83 5.78 1.16
C VAL A 38 8.28 5.08 2.40
N LYS A 39 7.21 5.63 2.97
CA LYS A 39 6.56 5.06 4.16
C LYS A 39 5.68 3.89 3.76
N THR A 40 6.30 2.76 3.50
CA THR A 40 5.62 1.56 3.01
C THR A 40 4.69 0.95 4.05
N GLU A 41 4.97 1.13 5.34
CA GLU A 41 4.11 0.71 6.43
C GLU A 41 2.74 1.40 6.39
N GLU A 42 2.69 2.68 6.06
CA GLU A 42 1.43 3.41 5.89
C GLU A 42 0.68 2.94 4.65
N PHE A 43 1.40 2.68 3.57
CA PHE A 43 0.82 2.14 2.35
C PHE A 43 0.15 0.77 2.60
N LEU A 44 0.85 -0.14 3.28
CA LEU A 44 0.31 -1.47 3.61
C LEU A 44 -0.90 -1.37 4.55
N LYS A 45 -0.87 -0.43 5.49
CA LYS A 45 -1.99 -0.16 6.38
C LYS A 45 -3.22 0.29 5.60
N HIS A 46 -3.09 1.27 4.71
CA HIS A 46 -4.21 1.77 3.90
C HIS A 46 -4.75 0.69 2.97
N LEU A 47 -3.89 -0.14 2.41
CA LEU A 47 -4.30 -1.28 1.59
C LEU A 47 -5.14 -2.28 2.41
N THR A 48 -4.71 -2.56 3.63
CA THR A 48 -5.41 -3.48 4.54
C THR A 48 -6.76 -2.90 5.00
N GLU A 49 -6.81 -1.61 5.33
CA GLU A 49 -8.06 -0.90 5.65
C GLU A 49 -9.06 -0.98 4.49
N GLY A 50 -8.61 -0.73 3.27
CA GLY A 50 -9.43 -0.83 2.07
C GLY A 50 -9.97 -2.23 1.84
N ASN A 51 -9.16 -3.24 2.07
CA ASN A 51 -9.56 -4.65 1.96
C ASN A 51 -10.57 -5.03 3.05
N ALA A 52 -10.47 -4.47 4.25
CA ALA A 52 -11.45 -4.71 5.31
C ALA A 52 -12.84 -4.18 4.90
N VAL A 53 -12.90 -2.97 4.36
CA VAL A 53 -14.15 -2.39 3.84
C VAL A 53 -14.70 -3.22 2.68
N ALA A 54 -13.86 -3.63 1.75
CA ALA A 54 -14.26 -4.44 0.60
C ALA A 54 -14.79 -5.81 1.04
N ALA A 55 -14.18 -6.43 2.05
CA ALA A 55 -14.60 -7.70 2.61
C ALA A 55 -15.98 -7.60 3.29
N GLU A 56 -16.20 -6.55 4.07
CA GLU A 56 -17.50 -6.26 4.67
C GLU A 56 -18.58 -6.11 3.62
N ASN A 57 -18.32 -5.29 2.60
CA ASN A 57 -19.28 -5.05 1.53
C ASN A 57 -19.56 -6.33 0.73
N ALA A 58 -18.56 -7.15 0.47
CA ALA A 58 -18.72 -8.42 -0.24
C ALA A 58 -19.63 -9.40 0.54
N ALA A 59 -19.46 -9.47 1.86
CA ALA A 59 -20.30 -10.31 2.71
C ALA A 59 -21.74 -9.80 2.77
N LYS A 60 -21.93 -8.49 2.92
CA LYS A 60 -23.27 -7.86 2.95
C LYS A 60 -23.99 -8.00 1.61
N ASP A 61 -23.30 -7.80 0.50
CA ASP A 61 -23.85 -7.93 -0.85
C ASP A 61 -24.28 -9.37 -1.15
N ALA A 62 -23.64 -10.35 -0.53
CA ALA A 62 -24.03 -11.75 -0.62
C ALA A 62 -25.17 -12.13 0.33
N GLY A 63 -25.68 -11.18 1.13
CA GLY A 63 -26.81 -11.38 2.03
C GLY A 63 -26.47 -11.86 3.43
N PHE A 64 -25.20 -11.79 3.82
CA PHE A 64 -24.77 -12.23 5.16
C PHE A 64 -24.68 -11.06 6.14
N ASP A 65 -25.01 -11.33 7.40
CA ASP A 65 -24.89 -10.36 8.49
C ASP A 65 -23.47 -10.35 9.03
N VAL A 66 -22.86 -9.17 9.03
CA VAL A 66 -21.54 -8.92 9.58
C VAL A 66 -21.68 -7.94 10.73
N LYS A 67 -21.20 -8.31 11.91
CA LYS A 67 -21.22 -7.43 13.09
C LYS A 67 -20.21 -6.32 13.00
N SER A 68 -18.98 -6.64 12.57
CA SER A 68 -17.92 -5.68 12.40
C SER A 68 -16.90 -6.18 11.37
N ALA A 69 -16.24 -5.22 10.74
CA ALA A 69 -15.08 -5.45 9.89
C ALA A 69 -14.05 -4.38 10.20
N HIS A 70 -12.83 -4.81 10.46
CA HIS A 70 -11.75 -3.88 10.77
C HIS A 70 -10.42 -4.48 10.34
N ASP A 71 -9.42 -3.60 10.25
CA ASP A 71 -8.04 -4.01 10.09
C ASP A 71 -7.35 -4.06 11.44
N GLU A 72 -6.44 -4.98 11.60
CA GLU A 72 -5.50 -5.04 12.71
C GLU A 72 -4.10 -4.87 12.13
N THR A 73 -3.52 -3.69 12.32
CA THR A 73 -2.20 -3.35 11.80
C THR A 73 -1.29 -2.89 12.94
N GLY A 74 -0.05 -3.32 12.90
CA GLY A 74 0.95 -2.95 13.88
C GLY A 74 1.99 -4.05 14.08
N ALA A 75 3.19 -3.69 14.51
CA ALA A 75 4.30 -4.60 14.76
C ALA A 75 4.58 -5.57 13.58
N GLY A 76 4.45 -5.08 12.34
CA GLY A 76 4.67 -5.88 11.13
C GLY A 76 3.52 -6.80 10.76
N ASN A 77 2.37 -6.66 11.40
CA ASN A 77 1.16 -7.42 11.09
C ASN A 77 0.15 -6.59 10.34
N TYR A 78 -0.46 -7.18 9.31
CA TYR A 78 -1.51 -6.56 8.49
C TYR A 78 -2.61 -7.60 8.32
N ARG A 79 -3.72 -7.42 9.04
CA ARG A 79 -4.82 -8.39 9.09
C ARG A 79 -6.14 -7.70 8.82
N VAL A 80 -7.01 -8.42 8.12
CA VAL A 80 -8.43 -8.08 7.98
C VAL A 80 -9.21 -9.04 8.85
N VAL A 81 -10.07 -8.52 9.72
CA VAL A 81 -10.89 -9.32 10.63
C VAL A 81 -12.36 -9.00 10.39
N LEU A 82 -13.14 -10.05 10.11
CA LEU A 82 -14.60 -9.99 10.06
C LEU A 82 -15.18 -10.72 11.27
N GLU A 83 -16.06 -10.03 11.99
CA GLU A 83 -16.88 -10.65 13.00
C GLU A 83 -18.29 -10.86 12.43
N VAL A 84 -18.72 -12.12 12.35
CA VAL A 84 -20.00 -12.50 11.75
C VAL A 84 -21.05 -12.78 12.81
N ALA A 85 -22.32 -12.57 12.45
CA ALA A 85 -23.43 -12.80 13.38
C ALA A 85 -23.70 -14.29 13.61
N ASP A 86 -23.56 -15.11 12.56
CA ASP A 86 -23.85 -16.55 12.60
C ASP A 86 -22.57 -17.36 12.33
N PRO A 87 -22.00 -18.02 13.36
CA PRO A 87 -20.79 -18.81 13.18
C PRO A 87 -20.96 -20.04 12.30
N THR A 88 -22.19 -20.45 12.01
CA THR A 88 -22.48 -21.58 11.10
C THR A 88 -22.33 -21.19 9.62
N LYS A 89 -22.27 -19.89 9.32
CA LYS A 89 -22.16 -19.33 7.96
C LYS A 89 -20.74 -18.94 7.57
N THR A 90 -19.76 -19.22 8.40
CA THR A 90 -18.37 -18.76 8.18
C THR A 90 -17.78 -19.23 6.85
N GLU A 91 -18.02 -20.49 6.44
CA GLU A 91 -17.51 -20.99 5.15
C GLU A 91 -18.17 -20.31 3.96
N ASP A 92 -19.48 -20.07 4.02
CA ASP A 92 -20.22 -19.37 2.97
C ASP A 92 -19.74 -17.92 2.85
N ILE A 93 -19.53 -17.26 3.98
CA ILE A 93 -19.02 -15.88 4.04
C ILE A 93 -17.60 -15.82 3.50
N LYS A 94 -16.73 -16.73 3.92
CA LYS A 94 -15.37 -16.88 3.40
C LYS A 94 -15.36 -16.98 1.88
N THR A 95 -16.18 -17.85 1.32
CA THR A 95 -16.30 -18.06 -0.12
C THR A 95 -16.77 -16.79 -0.83
N ALA A 96 -17.80 -16.12 -0.29
CA ALA A 96 -18.31 -14.87 -0.86
C ALA A 96 -17.27 -13.76 -0.85
N VAL A 97 -16.56 -13.61 0.26
CA VAL A 97 -15.50 -12.59 0.41
C VAL A 97 -14.31 -12.89 -0.52
N GLN A 98 -13.82 -14.11 -0.55
CA GLN A 98 -12.69 -14.50 -1.39
C GLN A 98 -12.99 -14.40 -2.89
N LYS A 99 -14.27 -14.46 -3.25
CA LYS A 99 -14.71 -14.32 -4.64
C LYS A 99 -14.66 -12.86 -5.12
N LYS A 100 -14.88 -11.92 -4.23
CA LYS A 100 -14.94 -10.48 -4.52
C LYS A 100 -13.64 -9.76 -4.16
N VAL A 101 -13.04 -10.12 -3.05
CA VAL A 101 -11.77 -9.60 -2.57
C VAL A 101 -10.76 -10.73 -2.70
N GLU A 102 -9.67 -10.50 -3.37
CA GLU A 102 -8.73 -11.56 -3.74
C GLU A 102 -7.91 -12.08 -2.56
N PHE A 103 -8.59 -12.55 -1.52
CA PHE A 103 -7.98 -13.25 -0.39
C PHE A 103 -7.67 -14.73 -0.67
N GLY A 104 -8.04 -15.21 -1.85
CA GLY A 104 -7.82 -16.61 -2.23
C GLY A 104 -6.38 -16.98 -2.55
N ASP A 105 -5.51 -16.00 -2.73
CA ASP A 105 -4.09 -16.26 -2.96
C ASP A 105 -3.38 -16.49 -1.62
N THR A 106 -3.10 -17.75 -1.33
CA THR A 106 -2.46 -18.18 -0.08
C THR A 106 -1.00 -17.72 0.03
N SER A 107 -0.39 -17.29 -1.06
CA SER A 107 0.95 -16.68 -1.02
C SER A 107 0.91 -15.24 -0.47
N VAL A 108 -0.24 -14.60 -0.54
CA VAL A 108 -0.45 -13.21 -0.09
C VAL A 108 -1.16 -13.17 1.26
N TRP A 109 -2.26 -13.90 1.39
CA TRP A 109 -3.13 -13.87 2.57
C TRP A 109 -3.28 -15.25 3.18
N THR A 110 -3.06 -15.33 4.48
CA THR A 110 -3.30 -16.54 5.27
C THR A 110 -4.62 -16.41 6.00
N TYR A 111 -5.54 -17.33 5.72
CA TYR A 111 -6.85 -17.35 6.36
C TYR A 111 -6.82 -18.12 7.68
N SER A 112 -7.55 -17.61 8.66
CA SER A 112 -7.82 -18.32 9.91
C SER A 112 -9.22 -17.99 10.39
N GLN A 113 -9.79 -18.89 11.18
CA GLN A 113 -11.09 -18.74 11.78
C GLN A 113 -11.02 -19.06 13.27
N SER A 114 -11.68 -18.25 14.07
CA SER A 114 -11.84 -18.49 15.50
C SER A 114 -13.26 -18.11 15.91
N GLY A 115 -14.08 -19.12 16.20
CA GLY A 115 -15.50 -18.88 16.54
C GLY A 115 -16.24 -18.18 15.40
N ASN A 116 -16.72 -16.97 15.66
CA ASN A 116 -17.41 -16.12 14.70
C ASN A 116 -16.51 -15.08 14.02
N GLN A 117 -15.19 -15.20 14.18
CA GLN A 117 -14.22 -14.30 13.55
C GLN A 117 -13.50 -14.99 12.40
N LEU A 118 -13.49 -14.32 11.25
CA LEU A 118 -12.70 -14.68 10.09
C LEU A 118 -11.57 -13.69 9.96
N ALA A 119 -10.34 -14.17 9.75
CA ALA A 119 -9.19 -13.32 9.63
C ALA A 119 -8.33 -13.70 8.42
N TRP A 120 -7.86 -12.68 7.70
CA TRP A 120 -6.90 -12.82 6.63
C TRP A 120 -5.67 -11.99 6.99
N SER A 121 -4.53 -12.65 7.10
CA SER A 121 -3.26 -12.02 7.46
C SER A 121 -2.34 -11.99 6.26
N MET A 122 -1.74 -10.83 6.00
CA MET A 122 -0.77 -10.69 4.91
C MET A 122 0.54 -11.42 5.27
N THR A 123 1.03 -12.26 4.35
CA THR A 123 2.28 -12.98 4.55
C THR A 123 3.48 -12.03 4.55
N ASN A 124 4.56 -12.42 5.21
CA ASN A 124 5.79 -11.61 5.24
C ASN A 124 6.38 -11.42 3.85
N SER A 125 6.31 -12.42 2.99
CA SER A 125 6.80 -12.31 1.62
C SER A 125 5.96 -11.33 0.80
N ALA A 126 4.64 -11.34 0.97
CA ALA A 126 3.76 -10.38 0.32
C ALA A 126 4.00 -8.95 0.82
N GLN A 127 4.20 -8.76 2.11
CA GLN A 127 4.55 -7.45 2.67
C GLN A 127 5.81 -6.89 2.02
N ARG A 128 6.86 -7.70 1.90
CA ARG A 128 8.11 -7.28 1.26
C ARG A 128 7.93 -6.96 -0.21
N SER A 129 7.26 -7.83 -0.96
CA SER A 129 7.02 -7.61 -2.39
C SER A 129 6.21 -6.34 -2.64
N LEU A 130 5.14 -6.14 -1.88
CA LEU A 130 4.30 -4.94 -2.00
C LEU A 130 5.05 -3.68 -1.62
N ALA A 131 5.85 -3.73 -0.55
CA ALA A 131 6.67 -2.60 -0.13
C ALA A 131 7.74 -2.24 -1.19
N ASP A 132 8.42 -3.23 -1.74
CA ASP A 132 9.43 -3.01 -2.78
C ASP A 132 8.80 -2.44 -4.05
N ASN A 133 7.65 -2.97 -4.46
CA ASN A 133 6.91 -2.46 -5.61
C ASN A 133 6.41 -1.03 -5.38
N ALA A 134 5.92 -0.74 -4.18
CA ALA A 134 5.49 0.61 -3.80
C ALA A 134 6.66 1.60 -3.88
N ALA A 135 7.84 1.22 -3.38
CA ALA A 135 9.02 2.05 -3.44
C ALA A 135 9.46 2.32 -4.88
N THR A 136 9.41 1.31 -5.76
CA THR A 136 9.74 1.45 -7.18
C THR A 136 8.75 2.40 -7.87
N GLN A 137 7.46 2.26 -7.62
CA GLN A 137 6.45 3.15 -8.19
C GLN A 137 6.57 4.58 -7.66
N ALA A 138 6.87 4.74 -6.37
CA ALA A 138 7.11 6.05 -5.78
C ALA A 138 8.28 6.75 -6.47
N LYS A 139 9.37 6.04 -6.75
CA LYS A 139 10.51 6.56 -7.49
C LYS A 139 10.11 7.07 -8.87
N ASN A 140 9.29 6.31 -9.60
CA ASN A 140 8.81 6.71 -10.93
C ASN A 140 7.92 7.96 -10.87
N ILE A 141 7.06 8.05 -9.86
CA ILE A 141 6.18 9.22 -9.65
C ILE A 141 7.01 10.45 -9.29
N ILE A 142 8.00 10.31 -8.43
CA ILE A 142 8.93 11.39 -8.06
C ILE A 142 9.67 11.88 -9.28
N ASP A 143 10.18 10.98 -10.11
CA ASP A 143 10.88 11.31 -11.36
C ASP A 143 9.99 12.16 -12.28
N SER A 144 8.72 11.76 -12.46
CA SER A 144 7.75 12.54 -13.24
C SER A 144 7.51 13.94 -12.66
N ARG A 145 7.39 14.06 -11.34
CA ARG A 145 7.17 15.35 -10.67
C ARG A 145 8.36 16.27 -10.81
N ILE A 146 9.56 15.71 -10.69
CA ILE A 146 10.81 16.45 -10.83
C ILE A 146 10.95 16.98 -12.27
N ASN A 147 10.63 16.16 -13.25
CA ASN A 147 10.63 16.59 -14.66
C ASN A 147 9.63 17.72 -14.90
N ALA A 148 8.44 17.63 -14.28
CA ALA A 148 7.41 18.68 -14.38
C ALA A 148 7.85 20.01 -13.74
N LEU A 149 8.75 19.97 -12.74
CA LEU A 149 9.32 21.16 -12.10
C LEU A 149 10.41 21.82 -12.93
N GLY A 150 10.80 21.24 -14.07
CA GLY A 150 11.82 21.78 -14.96
C GLY A 150 13.25 21.62 -14.44
N ILE A 151 13.48 20.72 -13.50
CA ILE A 151 14.82 20.41 -13.01
C ILE A 151 15.55 19.62 -14.09
N THR A 152 16.68 20.19 -14.56
CA THR A 152 17.51 19.58 -15.58
C THR A 152 18.52 18.63 -14.95
N GLU A 153 18.68 17.47 -15.57
CA GLU A 153 19.66 16.46 -15.16
C GLU A 153 19.60 16.05 -13.68
N PRO A 154 18.40 15.76 -13.13
CA PRO A 154 18.34 15.23 -11.78
C PRO A 154 18.92 13.82 -11.75
N LEU A 155 19.62 13.48 -10.69
CA LEU A 155 20.06 12.10 -10.45
C LEU A 155 19.20 11.50 -9.36
N LEU A 156 18.43 10.49 -9.73
CA LEU A 156 17.52 9.78 -8.83
C LEU A 156 17.96 8.32 -8.71
N GLN A 157 18.32 7.88 -7.52
CA GLN A 157 18.82 6.53 -7.30
C GLN A 157 18.35 5.97 -5.96
N THR A 158 18.37 4.64 -5.85
CA THR A 158 18.12 3.97 -4.57
C THR A 158 19.23 4.32 -3.58
N HIS A 159 18.86 4.55 -2.33
CA HIS A 159 19.78 4.95 -1.27
C HIS A 159 19.78 3.93 -0.13
N GLY A 160 20.97 3.49 0.28
CA GLY A 160 21.11 2.51 1.33
C GLY A 160 20.65 1.12 0.93
N ALA A 161 20.28 0.30 1.92
CA ALA A 161 19.75 -1.04 1.68
C ALA A 161 18.37 -0.98 1.03
N GLN A 162 18.06 -1.94 0.16
CA GLN A 162 16.76 -2.02 -0.52
C GLN A 162 15.59 -2.05 0.49
N SER A 163 15.79 -2.73 1.60
CA SER A 163 14.77 -2.83 2.67
C SER A 163 14.49 -1.52 3.38
N SER A 164 15.33 -0.50 3.23
CA SER A 164 15.11 0.83 3.81
C SER A 164 14.14 1.68 3.01
N HIS A 165 13.86 1.30 1.75
CA HIS A 165 12.98 2.00 0.81
C HIS A 165 13.29 3.50 0.70
N GLN A 166 14.59 3.83 0.65
CA GLN A 166 15.08 5.20 0.53
C GLN A 166 15.51 5.51 -0.90
N ILE A 167 15.29 6.76 -1.28
CA ILE A 167 15.64 7.29 -2.59
C ILE A 167 16.48 8.55 -2.36
N LEU A 168 17.61 8.62 -3.05
CA LEU A 168 18.45 9.82 -3.07
C LEU A 168 18.18 10.60 -4.35
N LEU A 169 17.81 11.86 -4.19
CA LEU A 169 17.70 12.82 -5.29
C LEU A 169 18.87 13.81 -5.19
N GLN A 170 19.67 13.86 -6.23
CA GLN A 170 20.68 14.89 -6.40
C GLN A 170 20.17 15.92 -7.41
N MET A 171 20.28 17.20 -7.04
CA MET A 171 19.79 18.32 -7.84
C MET A 171 20.93 19.30 -8.13
N PRO A 172 21.91 18.92 -9.01
CA PRO A 172 23.02 19.81 -9.33
C PRO A 172 22.52 21.11 -9.94
N GLY A 173 23.05 22.24 -9.47
CA GLY A 173 22.67 23.55 -10.00
C GLY A 173 21.34 24.11 -9.56
N VAL A 174 20.58 23.41 -8.71
CA VAL A 174 19.34 23.94 -8.12
C VAL A 174 19.70 24.95 -7.03
N GLN A 175 19.20 26.17 -7.19
CA GLN A 175 19.50 27.27 -6.26
C GLN A 175 18.66 27.22 -4.99
N ASP A 176 17.48 26.62 -5.05
CA ASP A 176 16.57 26.53 -3.91
C ASP A 176 16.07 25.07 -3.69
N PRO A 177 16.90 24.20 -3.11
CA PRO A 177 16.51 22.82 -2.84
C PRO A 177 15.34 22.68 -1.84
N GLU A 178 15.21 23.63 -0.90
CA GLU A 178 14.10 23.65 0.05
C GLU A 178 12.75 23.81 -0.64
N ARG A 179 12.70 24.61 -1.69
CA ARG A 179 11.47 24.76 -2.49
C ARG A 179 11.07 23.45 -3.14
N VAL A 180 12.03 22.71 -3.71
CA VAL A 180 11.77 21.40 -4.32
C VAL A 180 11.26 20.42 -3.26
N LYS A 181 11.90 20.36 -2.09
CA LYS A 181 11.47 19.56 -0.95
C LYS A 181 10.02 19.87 -0.57
N ASN A 182 9.68 21.15 -0.44
CA ASN A 182 8.34 21.59 -0.05
C ASN A 182 7.30 21.27 -1.12
N LEU A 183 7.65 21.38 -2.40
CA LEU A 183 6.76 21.03 -3.50
C LEU A 183 6.48 19.52 -3.55
N LEU A 184 7.50 18.70 -3.36
CA LEU A 184 7.33 17.24 -3.28
C LEU A 184 6.49 16.83 -2.07
N LYS A 185 6.67 17.50 -0.94
CA LYS A 185 5.88 17.27 0.27
C LYS A 185 4.43 17.73 0.11
N GLY A 186 4.19 18.87 -0.53
CA GLY A 186 2.85 19.42 -0.74
C GLY A 186 1.98 18.60 -1.67
N GLU A 187 2.58 18.00 -2.69
CA GLU A 187 1.88 17.13 -3.64
C GLU A 187 1.61 15.72 -3.10
N SER A 188 2.13 15.40 -1.92
CA SER A 188 1.90 14.13 -1.25
C SER A 188 0.60 14.11 -0.43
N ARG A 189 -0.23 15.13 -0.57
CA ARG A 189 -1.54 15.18 0.06
C ARG A 189 -2.61 14.54 -0.81
#